data_9fe339b8a79ecd3bfc9d6d2801bc625e
#
_entry.id   9fe339b8a79ecd3bfc9d6d2801bc625e
#
_cell.length_a   1.000
_cell.length_b   1.000
_cell.length_c   1.000
_cell.angle_alpha   90.00
_cell.angle_beta   90.00
_cell.angle_gamma   90.00
#
_symmetry.space_group_name_H-M   'P 1'
#
loop_
_entity.id
_entity.type
_entity.pdbx_description
1 polymer ?
#
loop_
_entity_poly.entity_id
_entity_poly.type
_entity_poly.pdbx_seq_one_letter_code
_entity_poly.pdbx_strand_id
1 'polypeptide(L)'
;EANSTIGVVLSTDGLTEDMRTLLVRIQNDLFDVGADLCTPVVDSPAFEPLRVLESQVTYLEEQIDKYNADLESLRSFVLPSGTPAAAHLHVARTVVRRAERCTWAAIHAFGGGVNPLTAKYLNRCSDLLFVLARFANKEIGDQLWVPGANR
;
A
#
# COMPACT_ATOMS: atom_id res chain seq x y z
N GLU A 1 -5.84 -10.19 4.46
CA GLU A 1 -4.68 -10.73 3.74
C GLU A 1 -3.59 -9.65 3.57
N ALA A 2 -3.89 -8.46 3.01
CA ALA A 2 -2.93 -7.35 2.86
C ALA A 2 -2.21 -7.01 4.18
N ASN A 3 -2.96 -6.90 5.28
CA ASN A 3 -2.41 -6.62 6.60
C ASN A 3 -1.40 -7.70 7.05
N SER A 4 -1.71 -8.97 6.82
CA SER A 4 -0.81 -10.09 7.16
C SER A 4 0.49 -10.05 6.36
N THR A 5 0.44 -9.64 5.09
CA THR A 5 1.68 -9.51 4.27
C THR A 5 2.58 -8.38 4.78
N ILE A 6 2.02 -7.30 5.32
CA ILE A 6 2.81 -6.25 5.99
C ILE A 6 3.46 -6.80 7.27
N GLY A 7 2.78 -7.67 8.01
CA GLY A 7 3.37 -8.37 9.15
C GLY A 7 4.60 -9.22 8.75
N VAL A 8 4.55 -9.87 7.58
CA VAL A 8 5.72 -10.59 7.02
C VAL A 8 6.86 -9.61 6.71
N VAL A 9 6.59 -8.46 6.10
CA VAL A 9 7.61 -7.40 5.90
C VAL A 9 8.25 -7.00 7.22
N LEU A 10 7.44 -6.73 8.24
CA LEU A 10 7.92 -6.31 9.58
C LEU A 10 8.80 -7.36 10.28
N SER A 11 8.69 -8.64 9.90
CA SER A 11 9.54 -9.72 10.43
C SER A 11 10.92 -9.81 9.77
N THR A 12 11.18 -9.00 8.72
CA THR A 12 12.46 -9.01 8.00
C THR A 12 13.45 -8.01 8.60
N ASP A 13 14.74 -8.30 8.42
CA ASP A 13 15.82 -7.35 8.68
C ASP A 13 15.93 -6.30 7.54
N GLY A 14 16.68 -5.22 7.80
CA GLY A 14 16.96 -4.17 6.80
C GLY A 14 15.91 -3.07 6.68
N LEU A 15 14.87 -3.06 7.52
CA LEU A 15 13.96 -1.93 7.66
C LEU A 15 14.51 -0.90 8.65
N THR A 16 14.42 0.38 8.30
CA THR A 16 14.68 1.46 9.27
C THR A 16 13.55 1.54 10.31
N GLU A 17 13.83 2.15 11.46
CA GLU A 17 12.81 2.34 12.50
C GLU A 17 11.62 3.19 12.01
N ASP A 18 11.91 4.20 11.19
CA ASP A 18 10.86 5.00 10.52
C ASP A 18 9.95 4.15 9.63
N MET A 19 10.53 3.23 8.84
CA MET A 19 9.76 2.31 8.01
C MET A 19 8.91 1.36 8.86
N ARG A 20 9.47 0.84 9.97
CA ARG A 20 8.73 -0.03 10.90
C ARG A 20 7.53 0.70 11.50
N THR A 21 7.73 1.90 12.01
CA THR A 21 6.66 2.75 12.56
C THR A 21 5.58 3.04 11.53
N LEU A 22 5.97 3.39 10.31
CA LEU A 22 5.04 3.63 9.20
C LEU A 22 4.22 2.38 8.84
N LEU A 23 4.87 1.22 8.73
CA LEU A 23 4.20 -0.04 8.39
C LEU A 23 3.22 -0.49 9.48
N VAL A 24 3.54 -0.30 10.76
CA VAL A 24 2.62 -0.56 11.87
C VAL A 24 1.41 0.37 11.81
N ARG A 25 1.60 1.66 11.47
CA ARG A 25 0.49 2.59 11.25
C ARG A 25 -0.40 2.12 10.10
N ILE A 26 0.18 1.70 8.97
CA ILE A 26 -0.58 1.15 7.84
C ILE A 26 -1.38 -0.09 8.25
N GLN A 27 -0.84 -0.95 9.12
CA GLN A 27 -1.58 -2.10 9.63
C GLN A 27 -2.84 -1.69 10.41
N ASN A 28 -2.76 -0.63 11.24
CA ASN A 28 -3.92 -0.07 11.92
C ASN A 28 -4.92 0.52 10.92
N ASP A 29 -4.48 1.35 10.00
CA ASP A 29 -5.34 1.94 8.97
C ASP A 29 -6.02 0.86 8.10
N LEU A 30 -5.39 -0.28 7.84
CA LEU A 30 -6.00 -1.39 7.10
C LEU A 30 -7.13 -2.09 7.90
N PHE A 31 -7.12 -2.04 9.25
CA PHE A 31 -8.27 -2.44 10.05
C PHE A 31 -9.40 -1.43 9.91
N ASP A 32 -9.10 -0.12 9.88
CA ASP A 32 -10.09 0.93 9.64
C ASP A 32 -10.74 0.77 8.26
N VAL A 33 -9.93 0.51 7.22
CA VAL A 33 -10.42 0.18 5.86
C VAL A 33 -11.35 -1.02 5.89
N GLY A 34 -11.00 -2.07 6.62
CA GLY A 34 -11.82 -3.28 6.78
C GLY A 34 -13.15 -2.98 7.48
N ALA A 35 -13.12 -2.21 8.57
CA ALA A 35 -14.32 -1.81 9.31
C ALA A 35 -15.25 -0.94 8.46
N ASP A 36 -14.70 0.02 7.71
CA ASP A 36 -15.45 0.86 6.79
C ASP A 36 -16.14 0.03 5.69
N LEU A 37 -15.41 -0.88 5.05
CA LEU A 37 -15.94 -1.78 4.01
C LEU A 37 -17.03 -2.73 4.51
N CYS A 38 -17.01 -3.09 5.80
CA CYS A 38 -18.03 -3.92 6.43
C CYS A 38 -19.27 -3.15 6.87
N THR A 39 -19.25 -1.81 6.80
CA THR A 39 -20.34 -0.95 7.29
C THR A 39 -20.89 -0.10 6.13
N PRO A 40 -22.04 -0.50 5.54
CA PRO A 40 -22.64 0.24 4.42
C PRO A 40 -22.85 1.73 4.73
N VAL A 41 -22.63 2.58 3.73
CA VAL A 41 -22.95 4.01 3.81
C VAL A 41 -24.47 4.15 3.68
N VAL A 42 -25.11 4.74 4.68
CA VAL A 42 -26.56 4.99 4.75
C VAL A 42 -26.82 6.39 5.29
N ASP A 43 -27.97 7.00 4.92
CA ASP A 43 -28.31 8.36 5.33
C ASP A 43 -28.53 8.52 6.84
N SER A 44 -28.99 7.47 7.52
CA SER A 44 -29.33 7.50 8.95
C SER A 44 -28.76 6.24 9.63
N PRO A 45 -27.46 6.22 9.94
CA PRO A 45 -26.84 5.08 10.60
C PRO A 45 -27.33 4.96 12.06
N ALA A 46 -27.47 3.73 12.55
CA ALA A 46 -27.86 3.46 13.94
C ALA A 46 -26.78 3.81 14.98
N PHE A 47 -25.53 3.98 14.53
CA PHE A 47 -24.36 4.40 15.31
C PHE A 47 -23.42 5.17 14.42
N GLU A 48 -22.49 5.93 14.98
CA GLU A 48 -21.45 6.62 14.22
C GLU A 48 -20.43 5.61 13.67
N PRO A 49 -20.37 5.38 12.34
CA PRO A 49 -19.49 4.39 11.77
C PRO A 49 -18.04 4.88 11.70
N LEU A 50 -17.09 3.97 11.92
CA LEU A 50 -15.70 4.25 11.59
C LEU A 50 -15.55 4.37 10.07
N ARG A 51 -14.99 5.47 9.60
CA ARG A 51 -14.77 5.75 8.17
C ARG A 51 -13.32 6.10 7.89
N VAL A 52 -12.82 5.65 6.75
CA VAL A 52 -11.55 6.15 6.21
C VAL A 52 -11.70 7.63 5.86
N LEU A 53 -10.74 8.44 6.27
CA LEU A 53 -10.71 9.89 6.08
C LEU A 53 -9.71 10.29 5.00
N GLU A 54 -9.94 11.44 4.35
CA GLU A 54 -9.02 12.02 3.37
C GLU A 54 -7.63 12.28 4.01
N SER A 55 -7.57 12.62 5.30
CA SER A 55 -6.29 12.83 6.00
C SER A 55 -5.40 11.59 6.08
N GLN A 56 -5.98 10.37 6.10
CA GLN A 56 -5.21 9.13 6.04
C GLN A 56 -4.61 8.94 4.63
N VAL A 57 -5.33 9.32 3.59
CA VAL A 57 -4.83 9.27 2.20
C VAL A 57 -3.72 10.30 2.00
N THR A 58 -3.93 11.54 2.42
CA THR A 58 -2.93 12.63 2.36
C THR A 58 -1.64 12.23 3.08
N TYR A 59 -1.76 11.61 4.26
CA TYR A 59 -0.60 11.13 4.98
C TYR A 59 0.23 10.12 4.17
N LEU A 60 -0.42 9.18 3.46
CA LEU A 60 0.32 8.25 2.59
C LEU A 60 1.03 8.98 1.44
N GLU A 61 0.40 9.99 0.84
CA GLU A 61 0.99 10.82 -0.22
C GLU A 61 2.23 11.57 0.29
N GLU A 62 2.16 12.16 1.48
CA GLU A 62 3.32 12.79 2.14
C GLU A 62 4.46 11.81 2.38
N GLN A 63 4.16 10.57 2.80
CA GLN A 63 5.18 9.54 2.98
C GLN A 63 5.78 9.08 1.64
N ILE A 64 4.97 8.96 0.58
CA ILE A 64 5.47 8.67 -0.78
C ILE A 64 6.48 9.73 -1.19
N ASP A 65 6.14 11.01 -1.06
CA ASP A 65 7.01 12.12 -1.43
C ASP A 65 8.31 12.10 -0.61
N LYS A 66 8.21 11.90 0.71
CA LYS A 66 9.36 11.81 1.62
C LYS A 66 10.37 10.75 1.18
N TYR A 67 9.93 9.52 0.94
CA TYR A 67 10.84 8.42 0.58
C TYR A 67 11.28 8.49 -0.88
N ASN A 68 10.43 9.00 -1.77
CA ASN A 68 10.76 9.13 -3.20
C ASN A 68 11.78 10.23 -3.47
N ALA A 69 11.88 11.26 -2.62
CA ALA A 69 12.85 12.35 -2.76
C ALA A 69 14.31 11.85 -2.78
N ASP A 70 14.57 10.72 -2.14
CA ASP A 70 15.89 10.09 -2.03
C ASP A 70 16.18 9.05 -3.12
N LEU A 71 15.25 8.84 -4.06
CA LEU A 71 15.37 7.79 -5.08
C LEU A 71 15.64 8.38 -6.46
N GLU A 72 16.48 7.70 -7.23
CA GLU A 72 16.73 8.05 -8.61
C GLU A 72 15.50 7.80 -9.51
N SER A 73 15.37 8.58 -10.58
CA SER A 73 14.32 8.40 -11.58
C SER A 73 14.46 7.06 -12.29
N LEU A 74 13.37 6.33 -12.44
CA LEU A 74 13.34 5.05 -13.15
C LEU A 74 13.42 5.26 -14.66
N ARG A 75 14.22 4.39 -15.31
CA ARG A 75 14.35 4.34 -16.79
C ARG A 75 13.71 3.07 -17.38
N SER A 76 13.28 2.14 -16.55
CA SER A 76 12.60 0.89 -16.93
C SER A 76 11.76 0.39 -15.76
N PHE A 77 11.01 -0.71 -15.97
CA PHE A 77 10.29 -1.37 -14.89
C PHE A 77 11.26 -2.03 -13.91
N VAL A 78 10.87 -2.02 -12.63
CA VAL A 78 11.62 -2.69 -11.55
C VAL A 78 11.18 -4.15 -11.47
N LEU A 79 12.13 -5.06 -11.48
CA LEU A 79 11.88 -6.47 -11.17
C LEU A 79 11.68 -6.62 -9.66
N PRO A 80 10.61 -7.32 -9.21
CA PRO A 80 10.32 -7.50 -7.77
C PRO A 80 11.34 -8.40 -7.09
N SER A 81 12.47 -7.82 -6.64
CA SER A 81 13.62 -8.54 -6.10
C SER A 81 14.48 -7.63 -5.21
N GLY A 82 15.67 -8.10 -4.81
CA GLY A 82 16.65 -7.37 -4.04
C GLY A 82 16.75 -7.88 -2.60
N THR A 83 16.77 -6.98 -1.63
CA THR A 83 16.79 -7.36 -0.22
C THR A 83 15.54 -8.12 0.19
N PRO A 84 15.57 -8.97 1.24
CA PRO A 84 14.37 -9.65 1.74
C PRO A 84 13.22 -8.68 2.05
N ALA A 85 13.53 -7.53 2.66
CA ALA A 85 12.55 -6.48 2.93
C ALA A 85 11.91 -5.96 1.63
N ALA A 86 12.71 -5.63 0.61
CA ALA A 86 12.22 -5.15 -0.69
C ALA A 86 11.34 -6.20 -1.40
N ALA A 87 11.78 -7.45 -1.43
CA ALA A 87 11.03 -8.54 -2.06
C ALA A 87 9.65 -8.73 -1.38
N HIS A 88 9.58 -8.72 -0.05
CA HIS A 88 8.33 -8.85 0.69
C HIS A 88 7.44 -7.60 0.55
N LEU A 89 8.01 -6.39 0.47
CA LEU A 89 7.27 -5.16 0.15
C LEU A 89 6.62 -5.23 -1.23
N HIS A 90 7.30 -5.79 -2.22
CA HIS A 90 6.69 -6.04 -3.54
C HIS A 90 5.55 -7.06 -3.49
N VAL A 91 5.65 -8.12 -2.68
CA VAL A 91 4.53 -9.05 -2.45
C VAL A 91 3.37 -8.32 -1.79
N ALA A 92 3.60 -7.58 -0.70
CA ALA A 92 2.57 -6.81 0.00
C ALA A 92 1.88 -5.82 -0.96
N ARG A 93 2.64 -5.11 -1.79
CA ARG A 93 2.12 -4.22 -2.83
C ARG A 93 1.13 -4.94 -3.76
N THR A 94 1.47 -6.12 -4.25
CA THR A 94 0.58 -6.84 -5.19
C THR A 94 -0.70 -7.33 -4.51
N VAL A 95 -0.64 -7.71 -3.23
CA VAL A 95 -1.80 -8.10 -2.43
C VAL A 95 -2.70 -6.90 -2.14
N VAL A 96 -2.13 -5.73 -1.79
CA VAL A 96 -2.88 -4.49 -1.61
C VAL A 96 -3.56 -4.06 -2.93
N ARG A 97 -2.89 -4.18 -4.08
CA ARG A 97 -3.50 -3.93 -5.40
C ARG A 97 -4.66 -4.88 -5.70
N ARG A 98 -4.60 -6.13 -5.27
CA ARG A 98 -5.74 -7.04 -5.37
C ARG A 98 -6.90 -6.59 -4.47
N ALA A 99 -6.63 -6.17 -3.23
CA ALA A 99 -7.63 -5.61 -2.33
C ALA A 99 -8.29 -4.35 -2.93
N GLU A 100 -7.52 -3.44 -3.50
CA GLU A 100 -8.00 -2.26 -4.23
C GLU A 100 -8.98 -2.65 -5.35
N ARG A 101 -8.61 -3.61 -6.20
CA ARG A 101 -9.47 -4.08 -7.28
C ARG A 101 -10.78 -4.69 -6.77
N CYS A 102 -10.74 -5.46 -5.68
CA CYS A 102 -11.95 -5.99 -5.04
C CYS A 102 -12.83 -4.87 -4.47
N THR A 103 -12.22 -3.83 -3.89
CA THR A 103 -12.94 -2.66 -3.37
C THR A 103 -13.63 -1.90 -4.51
N TRP A 104 -12.96 -1.67 -5.64
CA TRP A 104 -13.58 -1.07 -6.83
C TRP A 104 -14.75 -1.91 -7.35
N ALA A 105 -14.63 -3.25 -7.35
CA ALA A 105 -15.73 -4.13 -7.74
C ALA A 105 -16.94 -3.97 -6.78
N ALA A 106 -16.70 -3.84 -5.48
CA ALA A 106 -17.74 -3.58 -4.49
C ALA A 106 -18.40 -2.19 -4.70
N ILE A 107 -17.62 -1.14 -4.96
CA ILE A 107 -18.13 0.20 -5.26
C ILE A 107 -19.03 0.15 -6.50
N HIS A 108 -18.64 -0.54 -7.56
CA HIS A 108 -19.48 -0.69 -8.76
C HIS A 108 -20.76 -1.50 -8.50
N ALA A 109 -20.68 -2.53 -7.66
CA ALA A 109 -21.83 -3.39 -7.37
C ALA A 109 -22.86 -2.73 -6.43
N PHE A 110 -22.40 -1.93 -5.46
CA PHE A 110 -23.23 -1.39 -4.38
C PHE A 110 -23.43 0.14 -4.47
N GLY A 111 -22.93 0.78 -5.51
CA GLY A 111 -23.09 2.23 -5.73
C GLY A 111 -22.59 3.07 -4.54
N GLY A 112 -23.42 3.98 -4.05
CA GLY A 112 -23.11 4.85 -2.90
C GLY A 112 -23.01 4.16 -1.54
N GLY A 113 -23.24 2.83 -1.47
CA GLY A 113 -23.15 2.06 -0.22
C GLY A 113 -21.74 1.76 0.27
N VAL A 114 -20.69 2.12 -0.48
CA VAL A 114 -19.29 1.92 -0.13
C VAL A 114 -18.55 3.26 -0.14
N ASN A 115 -17.76 3.54 0.90
CA ASN A 115 -16.95 4.75 0.95
C ASN A 115 -15.79 4.67 -0.08
N PRO A 116 -15.73 5.56 -1.09
CA PRO A 116 -14.70 5.52 -2.12
C PRO A 116 -13.29 5.82 -1.60
N LEU A 117 -13.15 6.44 -0.43
CA LEU A 117 -11.86 6.68 0.20
C LEU A 117 -11.13 5.39 0.55
N THR A 118 -11.84 4.28 0.78
CA THR A 118 -11.24 2.97 1.02
C THR A 118 -10.42 2.49 -0.17
N ALA A 119 -10.94 2.65 -1.40
CA ALA A 119 -10.22 2.32 -2.62
C ALA A 119 -9.04 3.28 -2.86
N LYS A 120 -9.23 4.58 -2.60
CA LYS A 120 -8.18 5.60 -2.73
C LYS A 120 -7.03 5.33 -1.76
N TYR A 121 -7.35 4.98 -0.51
CA TYR A 121 -6.36 4.60 0.49
C TYR A 121 -5.53 3.38 0.03
N LEU A 122 -6.19 2.31 -0.42
CA LEU A 122 -5.51 1.10 -0.90
C LEU A 122 -4.62 1.40 -2.12
N ASN A 123 -5.07 2.26 -3.04
CA ASN A 123 -4.26 2.71 -4.17
C ASN A 123 -2.98 3.40 -3.69
N ARG A 124 -3.09 4.43 -2.82
CA ARG A 124 -1.92 5.14 -2.28
C ARG A 124 -1.03 4.24 -1.42
N CYS A 125 -1.62 3.32 -0.65
CA CYS A 125 -0.87 2.32 0.10
C CYS A 125 -0.01 1.44 -0.84
N SER A 126 -0.56 1.02 -1.98
CA SER A 126 0.21 0.24 -2.97
C SER A 126 1.39 1.03 -3.56
N ASP A 127 1.19 2.33 -3.83
CA ASP A 127 2.24 3.21 -4.34
C ASP A 127 3.34 3.42 -3.30
N LEU A 128 2.96 3.63 -2.04
CA LEU A 128 3.92 3.74 -0.94
C LEU A 128 4.74 2.46 -0.77
N LEU A 129 4.12 1.28 -0.81
CA LEU A 129 4.84 0.00 -0.71
C LEU A 129 5.84 -0.19 -1.85
N PHE A 130 5.55 0.32 -3.05
CA PHE A 130 6.51 0.34 -4.16
C PHE A 130 7.72 1.23 -3.86
N VAL A 131 7.47 2.43 -3.37
CA VAL A 131 8.54 3.39 -3.02
C VAL A 131 9.39 2.84 -1.87
N LEU A 132 8.77 2.25 -0.84
CA LEU A 132 9.48 1.62 0.28
C LEU A 132 10.32 0.41 -0.18
N ALA A 133 9.85 -0.38 -1.14
CA ALA A 133 10.63 -1.49 -1.69
C ALA A 133 11.90 -0.98 -2.38
N ARG A 134 11.81 0.07 -3.17
CA ARG A 134 12.96 0.73 -3.79
C ARG A 134 13.90 1.33 -2.74
N PHE A 135 13.33 1.97 -1.72
CA PHE A 135 14.11 2.54 -0.63
C PHE A 135 14.88 1.45 0.15
N ALA A 136 14.27 0.29 0.38
CA ALA A 136 14.93 -0.87 1.00
C ALA A 136 16.06 -1.46 0.12
N ASN A 137 16.05 -1.19 -1.19
CA ASN A 137 17.11 -1.56 -2.13
C ASN A 137 18.14 -0.44 -2.37
N LYS A 138 18.04 0.72 -1.72
CA LYS A 138 18.81 1.91 -2.04
C LYS A 138 20.32 1.65 -2.13
N GLU A 139 20.86 0.83 -1.22
CA GLU A 139 22.30 0.52 -1.16
C GLU A 139 22.77 -0.44 -2.26
N ILE A 140 21.90 -1.34 -2.74
CA ILE A 140 22.25 -2.36 -3.74
C ILE A 140 21.71 -2.01 -5.14
N GLY A 141 20.80 -1.05 -5.24
CA GLY A 141 20.10 -0.65 -6.45
C GLY A 141 18.94 -1.57 -6.85
N ASP A 142 18.03 -1.02 -7.64
CA ASP A 142 16.91 -1.79 -8.21
C ASP A 142 17.36 -2.64 -9.40
N GLN A 143 16.93 -3.90 -9.46
CA GLN A 143 17.05 -4.72 -10.67
C GLN A 143 16.05 -4.25 -11.71
N LEU A 144 16.50 -3.75 -12.84
CA LEU A 144 15.63 -3.26 -13.90
C LEU A 144 15.35 -4.32 -14.97
N TRP A 145 14.13 -4.27 -15.50
CA TRP A 145 13.74 -5.08 -16.65
C TRP A 145 14.47 -4.61 -17.93
N VAL A 146 15.01 -5.58 -18.66
CA VAL A 146 15.61 -5.38 -19.98
C VAL A 146 14.70 -5.98 -21.03
N PRO A 147 14.03 -5.18 -21.88
CA PRO A 147 13.12 -5.69 -22.89
C PRO A 147 13.82 -6.68 -23.84
N GLY A 148 13.26 -7.89 -23.98
CA GLY A 148 13.75 -8.87 -24.93
C GLY A 148 15.12 -9.50 -24.60
N ALA A 149 15.62 -9.38 -23.37
CA ALA A 149 16.95 -9.87 -22.98
C ALA A 149 17.18 -11.37 -23.24
N ASN A 150 16.10 -12.16 -23.33
CA ASN A 150 16.16 -13.62 -23.52
C ASN A 150 15.57 -14.07 -24.87
N ARG A 151 15.49 -13.19 -25.86
CA ARG A 151 15.01 -13.48 -27.22
C ARG A 151 16.17 -13.74 -28.15
#